data_fe2602e8dd03b8d75bd27fd825af158f
#
_entry.id   fe2602e8dd03b8d75bd27fd825af158f
#
_cell.length_a   1.000
_cell.length_b   1.000
_cell.length_c   1.000
_cell.angle_alpha   90.00
_cell.angle_beta   90.00
_cell.angle_gamma   90.00
#
_symmetry.space_group_name_H-M   'P 1'
#
loop_
_entity.id
_entity.type
_entity.pdbx_description
1 polymer ?
#
loop_
_entity_poly.entity_id
_entity_poly.type
_entity_poly.pdbx_seq_one_letter_code
_entity_poly.pdbx_strand_id
1 'polypeptide(L)'
;NGEHGVWQYKVDLALPCATQNELDIEDAKMLVANGVTSVTEGANMPTTLEATKYLQENGVLFVGGKAANAGGVATSALEMSQNSERLSWTFEEVDGKLKGIMETIYANISDAAKRYNMTVGGNTDYVAGANIAGFEKVVDAMLAQVFANPKHLAGATSSNQLDIRL
;
A
#
# COMPACT_ATOMS: atom_id res chain seq x y z
N ASN A 1 -7.07 13.81 -25.72
CA ASN A 1 -6.15 14.92 -25.46
C ASN A 1 -6.90 16.03 -24.74
N GLY A 2 -6.74 16.14 -23.47
CA GLY A 2 -7.37 17.13 -22.59
C GLY A 2 -7.23 16.68 -21.15
N GLU A 3 -7.37 17.61 -20.25
CA GLU A 3 -7.51 17.36 -18.84
C GLU A 3 -8.73 16.45 -18.62
N HIS A 4 -8.69 15.54 -17.69
CA HIS A 4 -9.76 14.61 -17.32
C HIS A 4 -10.15 13.54 -18.37
N GLY A 5 -9.37 13.36 -19.44
CA GLY A 5 -9.74 12.58 -20.63
C GLY A 5 -10.35 11.21 -20.40
N VAL A 6 -9.69 10.35 -19.63
CA VAL A 6 -10.10 8.94 -19.42
C VAL A 6 -11.12 8.79 -18.28
N TRP A 7 -11.08 9.68 -17.27
CA TRP A 7 -11.88 9.55 -16.04
C TRP A 7 -13.37 9.89 -16.21
N GLN A 8 -13.74 10.51 -17.34
CA GLN A 8 -15.14 10.82 -17.67
C GLN A 8 -15.97 9.60 -18.15
N TYR A 9 -15.32 8.49 -18.49
CA TYR A 9 -16.02 7.31 -18.99
C TYR A 9 -16.52 6.43 -17.85
N LYS A 10 -17.69 5.80 -18.09
CA LYS A 10 -18.26 4.83 -17.15
C LYS A 10 -17.42 3.55 -17.16
N VAL A 11 -16.86 3.21 -16.00
CA VAL A 11 -16.06 2.00 -15.78
C VAL A 11 -16.35 1.43 -14.39
N ASP A 12 -16.15 0.16 -14.20
CA ASP A 12 -16.25 -0.49 -12.89
C ASP A 12 -14.95 -0.31 -12.09
N LEU A 13 -13.80 -0.34 -12.77
CA LEU A 13 -12.47 -0.25 -12.20
C LEU A 13 -11.70 0.91 -12.84
N ALA A 14 -11.03 1.72 -12.02
CA ALA A 14 -10.10 2.74 -12.48
C ALA A 14 -8.69 2.44 -11.97
N LEU A 15 -7.73 2.40 -12.89
CA LEU A 15 -6.33 2.06 -12.60
C LEU A 15 -5.41 3.20 -13.05
N PRO A 16 -5.20 4.23 -12.21
CA PRO A 16 -4.27 5.30 -12.51
C PRO A 16 -2.83 4.77 -12.47
N CYS A 17 -2.18 4.72 -13.64
CA CYS A 17 -0.87 4.07 -13.83
C CYS A 17 0.17 4.97 -14.52
N ALA A 18 -0.14 6.25 -14.78
CA ALA A 18 0.75 7.09 -15.58
C ALA A 18 1.66 7.97 -14.73
N THR A 19 1.11 8.94 -13.99
CA THR A 19 1.93 9.94 -13.32
C THR A 19 1.32 10.43 -12.02
N GLN A 20 2.13 11.09 -11.20
CA GLN A 20 1.70 11.70 -9.96
C GLN A 20 0.62 12.76 -10.20
N ASN A 21 -0.42 12.75 -9.34
CA ASN A 21 -1.54 13.68 -9.37
C ASN A 21 -2.33 13.71 -10.69
N GLU A 22 -2.37 12.60 -11.42
CA GLU A 22 -3.15 12.48 -12.66
C GLU A 22 -4.68 12.38 -12.44
N LEU A 23 -5.11 12.06 -11.23
CA LEU A 23 -6.51 11.94 -10.82
C LEU A 23 -6.78 12.94 -9.70
N ASP A 24 -7.46 14.01 -10.02
CA ASP A 24 -7.81 15.08 -9.07
C ASP A 24 -9.24 14.93 -8.53
N ILE A 25 -9.69 15.93 -7.76
CA ILE A 25 -11.02 15.91 -7.15
C ILE A 25 -12.17 15.94 -8.17
N GLU A 26 -12.00 16.63 -9.29
CA GLU A 26 -13.03 16.71 -10.33
C GLU A 26 -13.13 15.36 -11.06
N ASP A 27 -12.01 14.71 -11.33
CA ASP A 27 -11.96 13.35 -11.86
C ASP A 27 -12.63 12.34 -10.91
N ALA A 28 -12.34 12.43 -9.61
CA ALA A 28 -12.95 11.57 -8.60
C ALA A 28 -14.48 11.74 -8.55
N LYS A 29 -14.98 12.97 -8.66
CA LYS A 29 -16.42 13.24 -8.74
C LYS A 29 -17.06 12.61 -9.96
N MET A 30 -16.39 12.69 -11.12
CA MET A 30 -16.88 12.06 -12.36
C MET A 30 -16.92 10.53 -12.23
N LEU A 31 -15.86 9.93 -11.70
CA LEU A 31 -15.79 8.48 -11.47
C LEU A 31 -16.92 7.99 -10.55
N VAL A 32 -17.15 8.68 -9.43
CA VAL A 32 -18.24 8.34 -8.49
C VAL A 32 -19.60 8.50 -9.16
N ALA A 33 -19.83 9.61 -9.87
CA ALA A 33 -21.10 9.85 -10.60
C ALA A 33 -21.36 8.79 -11.67
N ASN A 34 -20.32 8.24 -12.28
CA ASN A 34 -20.38 7.16 -13.28
C ASN A 34 -20.48 5.76 -12.65
N GLY A 35 -20.41 5.64 -11.33
CA GLY A 35 -20.61 4.39 -10.61
C GLY A 35 -19.36 3.49 -10.53
N VAL A 36 -18.16 4.06 -10.51
CA VAL A 36 -16.92 3.29 -10.28
C VAL A 36 -17.01 2.54 -8.95
N THR A 37 -16.62 1.28 -8.94
CA THR A 37 -16.65 0.45 -7.73
C THR A 37 -15.30 0.37 -7.02
N SER A 38 -14.20 0.50 -7.77
CA SER A 38 -12.86 0.41 -7.23
C SER A 38 -11.86 1.29 -7.97
N VAL A 39 -10.92 1.86 -7.21
CA VAL A 39 -9.73 2.56 -7.71
C VAL A 39 -8.50 1.92 -7.12
N THR A 40 -7.55 1.52 -7.97
CA THR A 40 -6.30 0.87 -7.54
C THR A 40 -5.10 1.52 -8.22
N GLU A 41 -4.19 2.07 -7.44
CA GLU A 41 -3.07 2.87 -7.93
C GLU A 41 -1.93 2.00 -8.47
N GLY A 42 -1.65 2.09 -9.77
CA GLY A 42 -0.46 1.49 -10.38
C GLY A 42 0.75 2.44 -10.40
N ALA A 43 0.52 3.74 -10.45
CA ALA A 43 1.59 4.76 -10.35
C ALA A 43 1.90 5.12 -8.89
N ASN A 44 2.91 5.96 -8.68
CA ASN A 44 3.25 6.53 -7.38
C ASN A 44 2.45 7.81 -7.14
N MET A 45 1.55 7.77 -6.16
CA MET A 45 0.67 8.90 -5.78
C MET A 45 -0.08 9.52 -6.97
N PRO A 46 -0.75 8.73 -7.81
CA PRO A 46 -1.45 9.27 -8.98
C PRO A 46 -2.71 10.03 -8.58
N THR A 47 -3.33 9.66 -7.44
CA THR A 47 -4.55 10.28 -6.93
C THR A 47 -4.20 11.32 -5.88
N THR A 48 -4.75 12.52 -6.01
CA THR A 48 -4.56 13.56 -4.99
C THR A 48 -5.19 13.13 -3.66
N LEU A 49 -4.67 13.67 -2.54
CA LEU A 49 -5.18 13.33 -1.20
C LEU A 49 -6.68 13.64 -1.06
N GLU A 50 -7.12 14.76 -1.61
CA GLU A 50 -8.52 15.17 -1.61
C GLU A 50 -9.39 14.20 -2.41
N ALA A 51 -8.94 13.79 -3.59
CA ALA A 51 -9.62 12.79 -4.41
C ALA A 51 -9.69 11.43 -3.74
N THR A 52 -8.59 10.96 -3.13
CA THR A 52 -8.57 9.70 -2.35
C THR A 52 -9.62 9.71 -1.25
N LYS A 53 -9.67 10.78 -0.45
CA LYS A 53 -10.63 10.91 0.62
C LYS A 53 -12.07 10.92 0.10
N TYR A 54 -12.33 11.66 -0.96
CA TYR A 54 -13.64 11.72 -1.59
C TYR A 54 -14.10 10.35 -2.12
N LEU A 55 -13.25 9.62 -2.83
CA LEU A 55 -13.55 8.28 -3.32
C LEU A 55 -13.90 7.33 -2.18
N GLN A 56 -13.08 7.28 -1.14
CA GLN A 56 -13.30 6.42 0.03
C GLN A 56 -14.61 6.77 0.76
N GLU A 57 -14.87 8.06 1.02
CA GLU A 57 -16.08 8.51 1.70
C GLU A 57 -17.36 8.20 0.91
N ASN A 58 -17.28 8.11 -0.43
CA ASN A 58 -18.38 7.74 -1.31
C ASN A 58 -18.47 6.22 -1.59
N GLY A 59 -17.82 5.39 -0.77
CA GLY A 59 -17.95 3.94 -0.83
C GLY A 59 -17.17 3.25 -1.96
N VAL A 60 -16.25 3.95 -2.62
CA VAL A 60 -15.36 3.35 -3.62
C VAL A 60 -14.25 2.58 -2.91
N LEU A 61 -14.05 1.32 -3.27
CA LEU A 61 -12.92 0.52 -2.77
C LEU A 61 -11.62 1.13 -3.30
N PHE A 62 -10.76 1.61 -2.39
CA PHE A 62 -9.52 2.27 -2.77
C PHE A 62 -8.30 1.49 -2.28
N VAL A 63 -7.37 1.19 -3.20
CA VAL A 63 -6.10 0.53 -2.88
C VAL A 63 -4.94 1.44 -3.31
N GLY A 64 -4.24 1.98 -2.33
CA GLY A 64 -3.14 2.92 -2.55
C GLY A 64 -1.90 2.27 -3.15
N GLY A 65 -1.12 3.09 -3.87
CA GLY A 65 0.10 2.66 -4.57
C GLY A 65 1.14 1.98 -3.68
N LYS A 66 1.25 2.36 -2.41
CA LYS A 66 2.19 1.73 -1.46
C LYS A 66 2.10 0.19 -1.45
N ALA A 67 0.92 -0.38 -1.67
CA ALA A 67 0.70 -1.82 -1.76
C ALA A 67 0.48 -2.27 -3.20
N ALA A 68 -0.38 -1.57 -3.94
CA ALA A 68 -0.84 -2.00 -5.26
C ALA A 68 0.27 -2.01 -6.32
N ASN A 69 1.22 -1.07 -6.26
CA ASN A 69 2.32 -1.00 -7.24
C ASN A 69 3.61 -1.70 -6.80
N ALA A 70 3.61 -2.38 -5.65
CA ALA A 70 4.81 -3.03 -5.11
C ALA A 70 5.36 -4.15 -6.01
N GLY A 71 4.59 -4.65 -6.97
CA GLY A 71 5.03 -5.64 -7.95
C GLY A 71 6.23 -5.20 -8.78
N GLY A 72 6.31 -3.92 -9.16
CA GLY A 72 7.44 -3.38 -9.92
C GLY A 72 8.76 -3.49 -9.16
N VAL A 73 8.79 -3.01 -7.92
CA VAL A 73 10.01 -3.09 -7.08
C VAL A 73 10.32 -4.54 -6.68
N ALA A 74 9.30 -5.38 -6.47
CA ALA A 74 9.50 -6.79 -6.18
C ALA A 74 10.19 -7.52 -7.34
N THR A 75 9.77 -7.26 -8.58
CA THR A 75 10.40 -7.82 -9.77
C THR A 75 11.83 -7.35 -9.92
N SER A 76 12.12 -6.08 -9.64
CA SER A 76 13.51 -5.57 -9.62
C SER A 76 14.37 -6.28 -8.58
N ALA A 77 13.83 -6.56 -7.39
CA ALA A 77 14.53 -7.33 -6.37
C ALA A 77 14.81 -8.79 -6.80
N LEU A 78 13.85 -9.42 -7.48
CA LEU A 78 14.03 -10.75 -8.05
C LEU A 78 15.12 -10.74 -9.14
N GLU A 79 15.13 -9.74 -10.00
CA GLU A 79 16.18 -9.55 -11.02
C GLU A 79 17.57 -9.41 -10.39
N MET A 80 17.71 -8.56 -9.37
CA MET A 80 18.96 -8.41 -8.64
C MET A 80 19.44 -9.72 -8.01
N SER A 81 18.52 -10.49 -7.44
CA SER A 81 18.83 -11.81 -6.86
C SER A 81 19.30 -12.79 -7.91
N GLN A 82 18.58 -12.90 -9.03
CA GLN A 82 18.95 -13.74 -10.16
C GLN A 82 20.35 -13.40 -10.71
N ASN A 83 20.64 -12.10 -10.85
CA ASN A 83 21.93 -11.62 -11.33
C ASN A 83 23.06 -11.95 -10.33
N SER A 84 22.82 -11.83 -9.03
CA SER A 84 23.79 -12.20 -8.00
C SER A 84 24.10 -13.70 -7.99
N GLU A 85 23.11 -14.53 -8.20
CA GLU A 85 23.25 -15.98 -8.27
C GLU A 85 23.86 -16.44 -9.61
N ARG A 86 23.92 -15.56 -10.61
CA ARG A 86 24.35 -15.85 -11.98
C ARG A 86 23.52 -16.98 -12.63
N LEU A 87 22.24 -17.04 -12.30
CA LEU A 87 21.27 -17.97 -12.85
C LEU A 87 20.30 -17.26 -13.78
N SER A 88 19.59 -18.03 -14.58
CA SER A 88 18.47 -17.55 -15.38
C SER A 88 17.22 -18.31 -14.96
N TRP A 89 16.21 -17.59 -14.53
CA TRP A 89 14.90 -18.15 -14.20
C TRP A 89 13.99 -18.07 -15.41
N THR A 90 13.05 -19.00 -15.50
CA THR A 90 12.02 -18.96 -16.54
C THR A 90 10.99 -17.88 -16.23
N PHE A 91 10.18 -17.53 -17.23
CA PHE A 91 9.07 -16.60 -17.03
C PHE A 91 8.12 -17.10 -15.94
N GLU A 92 7.78 -18.37 -15.96
CA GLU A 92 6.85 -19.00 -15.01
C GLU A 92 7.39 -18.97 -13.58
N GLU A 93 8.69 -19.14 -13.40
CA GLU A 93 9.33 -19.03 -12.08
C GLU A 93 9.24 -17.61 -11.53
N VAL A 94 9.52 -16.61 -12.36
CA VAL A 94 9.44 -15.18 -11.95
C VAL A 94 7.99 -14.78 -11.69
N ASP A 95 7.07 -15.16 -12.58
CA ASP A 95 5.65 -14.86 -12.44
C ASP A 95 5.06 -15.50 -11.17
N GLY A 96 5.38 -16.76 -10.90
CA GLY A 96 4.96 -17.46 -9.69
C GLY A 96 5.49 -16.81 -8.41
N LYS A 97 6.75 -16.35 -8.40
CA LYS A 97 7.33 -15.60 -7.27
C LYS A 97 6.63 -14.26 -7.08
N LEU A 98 6.41 -13.51 -8.15
CA LEU A 98 5.72 -12.22 -8.11
C LEU A 98 4.29 -12.37 -7.60
N LYS A 99 3.54 -13.34 -8.09
CA LYS A 99 2.19 -13.65 -7.64
C LYS A 99 2.16 -13.92 -6.13
N GLY A 100 3.03 -14.79 -5.64
CA GLY A 100 3.12 -15.08 -4.20
C GLY A 100 3.47 -13.86 -3.35
N ILE A 101 4.33 -12.95 -3.85
CA ILE A 101 4.65 -11.69 -3.18
C ILE A 101 3.41 -10.80 -3.10
N MET A 102 2.66 -10.62 -4.19
CA MET A 102 1.48 -9.78 -4.22
C MET A 102 0.33 -10.34 -3.36
N GLU A 103 0.13 -11.65 -3.37
CA GLU A 103 -0.83 -12.32 -2.48
C GLU A 103 -0.47 -12.11 -0.99
N THR A 104 0.81 -12.19 -0.65
CA THR A 104 1.32 -11.93 0.71
C THR A 104 1.10 -10.47 1.11
N ILE A 105 1.37 -9.52 0.23
CA ILE A 105 1.12 -8.09 0.48
C ILE A 105 -0.36 -7.85 0.76
N TYR A 106 -1.24 -8.38 -0.09
CA TYR A 106 -2.68 -8.26 0.09
C TYR A 106 -3.14 -8.86 1.43
N ALA A 107 -2.67 -10.06 1.77
CA ALA A 107 -3.00 -10.70 3.03
C ALA A 107 -2.57 -9.84 4.24
N ASN A 108 -1.34 -9.33 4.22
CA ASN A 108 -0.80 -8.51 5.30
C ASN A 108 -1.58 -7.20 5.52
N ILE A 109 -1.89 -6.48 4.44
CA ILE A 109 -2.64 -5.21 4.56
C ILE A 109 -4.09 -5.45 4.97
N SER A 110 -4.71 -6.51 4.48
CA SER A 110 -6.07 -6.91 4.86
C SER A 110 -6.15 -7.31 6.33
N ASP A 111 -5.19 -8.09 6.80
CA ASP A 111 -5.11 -8.53 8.19
C ASP A 111 -4.86 -7.33 9.12
N ALA A 112 -3.92 -6.46 8.78
CA ALA A 112 -3.67 -5.25 9.56
C ALA A 112 -4.93 -4.36 9.65
N ALA A 113 -5.60 -4.10 8.53
CA ALA A 113 -6.82 -3.33 8.53
C ALA A 113 -7.91 -3.95 9.42
N LYS A 114 -8.08 -5.28 9.37
CA LYS A 114 -9.05 -6.01 10.19
C LYS A 114 -8.70 -5.96 11.68
N ARG A 115 -7.44 -6.21 12.04
CA ARG A 115 -6.99 -6.19 13.45
C ARG A 115 -7.23 -4.86 14.14
N TYR A 116 -7.11 -3.77 13.40
CA TYR A 116 -7.30 -2.41 13.93
C TYR A 116 -8.67 -1.81 13.57
N ASN A 117 -9.60 -2.60 13.02
CA ASN A 117 -10.94 -2.18 12.63
C ASN A 117 -10.96 -0.97 11.68
N MET A 118 -10.00 -0.91 10.76
CA MET A 118 -9.88 0.18 9.79
C MET A 118 -10.91 0.02 8.68
N THR A 119 -11.92 0.89 8.68
CA THR A 119 -12.99 0.93 7.68
C THR A 119 -13.27 2.37 7.26
N VAL A 120 -13.63 2.56 6.00
CA VAL A 120 -14.02 3.85 5.43
C VAL A 120 -15.06 3.66 4.33
N GLY A 121 -16.11 4.47 4.31
CA GLY A 121 -17.17 4.37 3.29
C GLY A 121 -17.85 2.99 3.22
N GLY A 122 -17.85 2.21 4.30
CA GLY A 122 -18.40 0.86 4.34
C GLY A 122 -17.44 -0.24 3.85
N ASN A 123 -16.24 0.11 3.39
CA ASN A 123 -15.22 -0.82 2.92
C ASN A 123 -14.06 -0.95 3.90
N THR A 124 -13.24 -1.99 3.72
CA THR A 124 -11.94 -2.10 4.39
C THR A 124 -11.03 -0.96 3.93
N ASP A 125 -10.41 -0.24 4.89
CA ASP A 125 -9.43 0.79 4.57
C ASP A 125 -8.04 0.17 4.30
N TYR A 126 -7.77 -0.15 3.04
CA TYR A 126 -6.48 -0.71 2.62
C TYR A 126 -5.34 0.30 2.68
N VAL A 127 -5.62 1.61 2.66
CA VAL A 127 -4.60 2.65 2.84
C VAL A 127 -4.08 2.63 4.27
N ALA A 128 -4.98 2.62 5.25
CA ALA A 128 -4.63 2.45 6.65
C ALA A 128 -3.94 1.11 6.90
N GLY A 129 -4.48 0.01 6.35
CA GLY A 129 -3.90 -1.32 6.46
C GLY A 129 -2.47 -1.39 5.96
N ALA A 130 -2.17 -0.79 4.81
CA ALA A 130 -0.82 -0.75 4.25
C ALA A 130 0.16 0.07 5.13
N ASN A 131 -0.30 1.18 5.69
CA ASN A 131 0.50 2.00 6.59
C ASN A 131 0.81 1.27 7.89
N ILE A 132 -0.18 0.64 8.50
CA ILE A 132 -0.04 -0.13 9.75
C ILE A 132 0.91 -1.32 9.52
N ALA A 133 0.66 -2.15 8.51
CA ALA A 133 1.50 -3.31 8.22
C ALA A 133 2.98 -2.94 7.96
N GLY A 134 3.21 -1.80 7.30
CA GLY A 134 4.57 -1.28 7.10
C GLY A 134 5.20 -0.79 8.39
N PHE A 135 4.45 -0.10 9.25
CA PHE A 135 4.91 0.41 10.53
C PHE A 135 5.23 -0.71 11.53
N GLU A 136 4.38 -1.74 11.61
CA GLU A 136 4.61 -2.89 12.49
C GLU A 136 5.97 -3.56 12.22
N LYS A 137 6.36 -3.74 10.97
CA LYS A 137 7.69 -4.29 10.62
C LYS A 137 8.85 -3.45 11.14
N VAL A 138 8.70 -2.13 11.13
CA VAL A 138 9.71 -1.22 11.67
C VAL A 138 9.77 -1.33 13.20
N VAL A 139 8.62 -1.36 13.85
CA VAL A 139 8.53 -1.52 15.31
C VAL A 139 9.14 -2.83 15.76
N ASP A 140 8.81 -3.94 15.10
CA ASP A 140 9.37 -5.26 15.43
C ASP A 140 10.90 -5.28 15.28
N ALA A 141 11.42 -4.67 14.22
CA ALA A 141 12.87 -4.54 14.02
C ALA A 141 13.52 -3.68 15.10
N MET A 142 12.90 -2.56 15.49
CA MET A 142 13.39 -1.70 16.55
C MET A 142 13.41 -2.43 17.90
N LEU A 143 12.34 -3.14 18.24
CA LEU A 143 12.26 -3.93 19.48
C LEU A 143 13.32 -5.03 19.52
N ALA A 144 13.50 -5.76 18.41
CA ALA A 144 14.53 -6.80 18.31
C ALA A 144 15.95 -6.21 18.49
N GLN A 145 16.23 -5.02 17.95
CA GLN A 145 17.51 -4.35 18.11
C GLN A 145 17.75 -3.87 19.55
N VAL A 146 16.72 -3.37 20.23
CA VAL A 146 16.80 -2.97 21.65
C VAL A 146 17.14 -4.17 22.52
N PHE A 147 16.50 -5.30 22.31
CA PHE A 147 16.77 -6.53 23.10
C PHE A 147 18.12 -7.17 22.73
N ALA A 148 18.60 -7.01 21.51
CA ALA A 148 19.90 -7.53 21.07
C ALA A 148 21.10 -6.69 21.58
N ASN A 149 20.88 -5.47 22.06
CA ASN A 149 21.94 -4.59 22.54
C ASN A 149 21.78 -4.23 24.04
N PRO A 150 22.21 -5.12 24.97
CA PRO A 150 22.02 -4.93 26.42
C PRO A 150 22.71 -3.68 26.98
N LYS A 151 23.61 -3.03 26.24
CA LYS A 151 24.26 -1.79 26.68
C LYS A 151 23.30 -0.59 26.77
N HIS A 152 22.21 -0.61 26.02
CA HIS A 152 21.17 0.42 26.13
C HIS A 152 20.22 0.20 27.32
N LEU A 153 20.10 -1.02 27.82
CA LEU A 153 19.28 -1.33 29.00
C LEU A 153 19.97 -0.98 30.32
N ALA A 154 21.31 -0.97 30.36
CA ALA A 154 22.07 -0.64 31.58
C ALA A 154 22.02 0.85 31.95
N GLY A 155 21.63 1.73 31.04
CA GLY A 155 21.43 3.17 31.29
C GLY A 155 20.00 3.58 31.64
N ALA A 156 19.03 2.67 31.51
CA ALA A 156 17.60 2.96 31.68
C ALA A 156 17.03 2.55 33.05
N THR A 157 17.86 2.14 33.99
CA THR A 157 17.42 1.72 35.33
C THR A 157 17.34 2.87 36.35
N SER A 158 16.96 4.07 35.93
CA SER A 158 16.38 5.05 36.86
C SER A 158 15.44 5.97 36.10
N SER A 159 14.14 5.83 36.39
CA SER A 159 13.08 6.79 36.08
C SER A 159 12.77 7.06 34.61
N ASN A 160 12.18 6.09 33.90
CA ASN A 160 11.14 6.40 32.91
C ASN A 160 10.40 5.10 32.53
N GLN A 161 9.33 4.83 33.27
CA GLN A 161 8.27 3.99 32.71
C GLN A 161 7.68 4.72 31.51
N LEU A 162 7.98 4.22 30.30
CA LEU A 162 7.28 4.67 29.12
C LEU A 162 5.86 4.09 29.20
N ASP A 163 4.93 4.90 29.67
CA ASP A 163 3.50 4.59 29.62
C ASP A 163 3.07 4.72 28.16
N ILE A 164 3.21 3.65 27.38
CA ILE A 164 2.62 3.57 26.04
C ILE A 164 1.15 3.23 26.24
N ARG A 165 0.32 4.25 26.38
CA ARG A 165 -1.13 4.12 26.18
C ARG A 165 -1.40 4.27 24.69
N LEU A 166 -1.78 3.16 24.05
CA LEU A 166 -2.40 3.13 22.72
C LEU A 166 -3.83 3.68 22.80
#